data_848f58c4ac1cf4df5056c222b9c4494e
#
_entry.id   848f58c4ac1cf4df5056c222b9c4494e
#
_cell.length_a   1.000
_cell.length_b   1.000
_cell.length_c   1.000
_cell.angle_alpha   90.00
_cell.angle_beta   90.00
_cell.angle_gamma   90.00
#
_symmetry.space_group_name_H-M   'P 1'
#
loop_
_entity.id
_entity.type
_entity.pdbx_description
1 polymer ?
#
loop_
_entity_poly.entity_id
_entity_poly.type
_entity_poly.pdbx_seq_one_letter_code
_entity_poly.pdbx_strand_id
1 'polypeptide(L)'
;MIKKDNINIKIKPENKNFFLKKNNSVRRMMEKITPLRRMGDAEDVANLVDFLTNDKSSFITGLSIPIDGGTHLLSQESITKIKY
;
A
#
# COMPACT_ATOMS: atom_id res chain seq x y z
N MET A 1 2.65 14.47 18.55
CA MET A 1 3.01 13.96 17.21
C MET A 1 3.33 12.47 17.27
N ILE A 2 2.70 11.69 16.43
CA ILE A 2 2.96 10.26 16.37
C ILE A 2 4.25 10.05 15.59
N LYS A 3 5.23 9.41 16.21
CA LYS A 3 6.49 9.12 15.53
C LYS A 3 6.30 7.94 14.60
N LYS A 4 7.05 7.90 13.49
CA LYS A 4 7.02 6.82 12.52
C LYS A 4 7.12 5.45 13.17
N ASP A 5 7.96 5.30 14.19
CA ASP A 5 8.17 4.04 14.89
C ASP A 5 6.94 3.58 15.68
N ASN A 6 6.07 4.52 16.07
CA ASN A 6 4.84 4.21 16.81
C ASN A 6 3.69 3.78 15.91
N ILE A 7 3.83 4.00 14.60
CA ILE A 7 2.82 3.63 13.61
C ILE A 7 3.17 2.28 13.00
N ASN A 8 4.09 1.61 13.58
CA ASN A 8 4.57 0.37 13.04
C ASN A 8 3.44 -0.67 12.99
N ILE A 9 2.91 -0.88 11.79
CA ILE A 9 2.08 -2.03 11.54
C ILE A 9 3.03 -3.20 11.68
N LYS A 10 2.93 -3.89 12.82
CA LYS A 10 3.83 -4.98 13.13
C LYS A 10 3.55 -6.18 12.25
N ILE A 11 3.99 -6.11 11.02
CA ILE A 11 4.11 -7.29 10.19
C ILE A 11 5.42 -7.92 10.61
N LYS A 12 5.34 -9.03 11.34
CA LYS A 12 6.54 -9.77 11.71
C LYS A 12 7.25 -10.17 10.43
N PRO A 13 8.58 -9.98 10.36
CA PRO A 13 9.33 -10.34 9.15
C PRO A 13 9.08 -11.77 8.67
N GLU A 14 8.88 -12.69 9.60
CA GLU A 14 8.58 -14.08 9.27
C GLU A 14 7.27 -14.22 8.49
N ASN A 15 6.23 -13.50 8.90
CA ASN A 15 4.92 -13.55 8.24
C ASN A 15 4.99 -12.97 6.83
N LYS A 16 5.75 -11.89 6.66
CA LYS A 16 5.96 -11.27 5.36
C LYS A 16 6.67 -12.24 4.42
N ASN A 17 7.73 -12.89 4.89
CA ASN A 17 8.47 -13.85 4.10
C ASN A 17 7.63 -15.07 3.74
N PHE A 18 6.83 -15.55 4.69
CA PHE A 18 5.94 -16.68 4.46
C PHE A 18 4.94 -16.38 3.36
N PHE A 19 4.29 -15.23 3.43
CA PHE A 19 3.31 -14.82 2.44
C PHE A 19 3.95 -14.69 1.06
N LEU A 20 5.08 -13.99 0.97
CA LEU A 20 5.75 -13.74 -0.30
C LEU A 20 6.31 -15.02 -0.93
N LYS A 21 6.82 -15.94 -0.11
CA LYS A 21 7.37 -17.20 -0.61
C LYS A 21 6.28 -18.14 -1.11
N LYS A 22 5.17 -18.25 -0.38
CA LYS A 22 4.10 -19.19 -0.76
C LYS A 22 3.21 -18.68 -1.87
N ASN A 23 3.10 -17.37 -2.03
CA ASN A 23 2.13 -16.77 -2.94
C ASN A 23 2.80 -15.92 -4.01
N ASN A 24 3.89 -16.42 -4.61
CA ASN A 24 4.58 -15.71 -5.68
C ASN A 24 3.66 -15.39 -6.85
N SER A 25 2.76 -16.31 -7.21
CA SER A 25 1.81 -16.07 -8.29
C SER A 25 0.82 -14.95 -7.95
N VAL A 26 0.35 -14.92 -6.70
CA VAL A 26 -0.53 -13.86 -6.22
C VAL A 26 0.21 -12.51 -6.22
N ARG A 27 1.44 -12.51 -5.75
CA ARG A 27 2.26 -11.29 -5.76
C ARG A 27 2.46 -10.77 -7.17
N ARG A 28 2.79 -11.63 -8.12
CA ARG A 28 2.97 -11.24 -9.53
C ARG A 28 1.69 -10.67 -10.11
N MET A 29 0.55 -11.30 -9.78
CA MET A 29 -0.73 -10.82 -10.22
C MET A 29 -0.99 -9.40 -9.69
N MET A 30 -0.78 -9.19 -8.40
CA MET A 30 -0.99 -7.88 -7.77
C MET A 30 -0.07 -6.82 -8.36
N GLU A 31 1.18 -7.18 -8.64
CA GLU A 31 2.11 -6.26 -9.28
C GLU A 31 1.67 -5.88 -10.69
N LYS A 32 1.06 -6.82 -11.42
CA LYS A 32 0.58 -6.56 -12.77
C LYS A 32 -0.66 -5.68 -12.80
N ILE A 33 -1.59 -5.88 -11.86
CA ILE A 33 -2.83 -5.09 -11.83
C ILE A 33 -2.63 -3.73 -11.20
N THR A 34 -1.60 -3.56 -10.39
CA THR A 34 -1.35 -2.27 -9.74
C THR A 34 -0.69 -1.30 -10.72
N PRO A 35 -1.28 -0.12 -10.95
CA PRO A 35 -0.68 0.87 -11.87
C PRO A 35 0.78 1.19 -11.56
N LEU A 36 1.17 1.26 -10.30
CA LEU A 36 2.56 1.52 -9.93
C LEU A 36 3.43 0.27 -9.97
N ARG A 37 2.87 -0.88 -10.36
CA ARG A 37 3.60 -2.12 -10.66
C ARG A 37 4.37 -2.70 -9.49
N ARG A 38 3.91 -2.46 -8.27
CA ARG A 38 4.48 -3.09 -7.08
C ARG A 38 3.41 -3.24 -6.01
N MET A 39 3.64 -4.13 -5.07
CA MET A 39 2.83 -4.20 -3.87
C MET A 39 3.24 -3.10 -2.90
N GLY A 40 2.25 -2.56 -2.18
CA GLY A 40 2.54 -1.63 -1.10
C GLY A 40 3.14 -2.35 0.09
N ASP A 41 3.82 -1.58 0.95
CA ASP A 41 4.33 -2.09 2.21
C ASP A 41 3.93 -1.17 3.36
N ALA A 42 4.31 -1.55 4.58
CA ALA A 42 3.95 -0.77 5.76
C ALA A 42 4.54 0.64 5.73
N GLU A 43 5.69 0.81 5.10
CA GLU A 43 6.35 2.10 4.99
C GLU A 43 5.54 3.09 4.14
N ASP A 44 4.83 2.59 3.13
CA ASP A 44 3.98 3.45 2.31
C ASP A 44 2.90 4.12 3.17
N VAL A 45 2.31 3.38 4.09
CA VAL A 45 1.33 3.93 5.01
C VAL A 45 1.98 4.85 6.04
N ALA A 46 3.09 4.42 6.61
CA ALA A 46 3.79 5.18 7.63
C ALA A 46 4.25 6.55 7.11
N ASN A 47 4.71 6.62 5.89
CA ASN A 47 5.16 7.87 5.29
C ASN A 47 4.02 8.88 5.16
N LEU A 48 2.83 8.42 4.79
CA LEU A 48 1.67 9.32 4.71
C LEU A 48 1.24 9.78 6.10
N VAL A 49 1.17 8.88 7.06
CA VAL A 49 0.79 9.26 8.43
C VAL A 49 1.80 10.24 9.01
N ASP A 50 3.09 10.03 8.75
CA ASP A 50 4.14 10.94 9.18
C ASP A 50 3.90 12.36 8.64
N PHE A 51 3.59 12.46 7.36
CA PHE A 51 3.29 13.75 6.73
C PHE A 51 2.02 14.38 7.32
N LEU A 52 0.95 13.58 7.47
CA LEU A 52 -0.34 14.10 7.95
C LEU A 52 -0.31 14.53 9.41
N THR A 53 0.61 14.01 10.20
CA THR A 53 0.79 14.42 11.60
C THR A 53 1.80 15.54 11.75
N ASN A 54 2.35 16.03 10.66
CA ASN A 54 3.31 17.11 10.63
C ASN A 54 2.60 18.45 10.38
N ASP A 55 3.19 19.54 10.84
CA ASP A 55 2.64 20.87 10.65
C ASP A 55 2.54 21.27 9.17
N LYS A 56 3.30 20.61 8.30
CA LYS A 56 3.24 20.85 6.85
C LYS A 56 1.89 20.50 6.25
N SER A 57 1.11 19.66 6.91
CA SER A 57 -0.23 19.28 6.46
C SER A 57 -1.34 20.05 7.18
N SER A 58 -1.02 21.20 7.77
CA SER A 58 -1.92 21.93 8.67
C SER A 58 -3.22 22.41 8.02
N PHE A 59 -3.28 22.46 6.70
CA PHE A 59 -4.48 22.92 5.99
C PHE A 59 -5.19 21.76 5.26
N ILE A 60 -4.80 20.51 5.53
CA ILE A 60 -5.36 19.31 4.90
C ILE A 60 -6.30 18.62 5.87
N THR A 61 -7.57 18.53 5.50
CA THR A 61 -8.57 17.83 6.29
C THR A 61 -9.73 17.39 5.41
N GLY A 62 -10.58 16.51 5.94
CA GLY A 62 -11.77 16.06 5.20
C GLY A 62 -11.50 15.09 4.07
N LEU A 63 -10.30 14.54 3.98
CA LEU A 63 -9.89 13.65 2.90
C LEU A 63 -9.86 12.18 3.33
N SER A 64 -10.20 11.32 2.38
CA SER A 64 -9.90 9.90 2.46
C SER A 64 -8.87 9.61 1.36
N ILE A 65 -7.67 9.19 1.75
CA ILE A 65 -6.55 9.03 0.81
C ILE A 65 -6.27 7.55 0.62
N PRO A 66 -6.52 7.00 -0.58
CA PRO A 66 -6.18 5.60 -0.85
C PRO A 66 -4.67 5.43 -1.04
N ILE A 67 -4.13 4.38 -0.41
CA ILE A 67 -2.72 4.03 -0.52
C ILE A 67 -2.66 2.64 -1.16
N ASP A 68 -2.92 2.59 -2.44
CA ASP A 68 -3.13 1.32 -3.16
C ASP A 68 -2.44 1.28 -4.53
N GLY A 69 -1.50 2.20 -4.76
CA GLY A 69 -0.78 2.22 -6.03
C GLY A 69 -1.67 2.52 -7.24
N GLY A 70 -2.88 3.00 -7.01
CA GLY A 70 -3.81 3.35 -8.07
C GLY A 70 -4.82 2.26 -8.41
N THR A 71 -4.87 1.15 -7.66
CA THR A 71 -5.79 0.06 -7.99
C THR A 71 -7.24 0.47 -7.94
N HIS A 72 -7.60 1.45 -7.12
CA HIS A 72 -8.98 1.95 -7.04
C HIS A 72 -9.47 2.61 -8.33
N LEU A 73 -8.55 2.96 -9.23
CA LEU A 73 -8.88 3.56 -10.52
C LEU A 73 -9.22 2.52 -11.59
N LEU A 74 -9.00 1.24 -11.29
CA LEU A 74 -9.21 0.17 -12.26
C LEU A 74 -10.69 -0.20 -12.32
N SER A 75 -11.19 -0.40 -13.55
CA SER A 75 -12.51 -0.99 -13.74
C SER A 75 -12.42 -2.50 -13.65
N GLN A 76 -13.55 -3.15 -13.37
CA GLN A 76 -13.63 -4.61 -13.37
C GLN A 76 -13.16 -5.19 -14.70
N GLU A 77 -13.49 -4.52 -15.80
CA GLU A 77 -13.08 -4.95 -17.13
C GLU A 77 -11.58 -4.90 -17.29
N SER A 78 -10.94 -3.86 -16.80
CA SER A 78 -9.47 -3.75 -16.85
C SER A 78 -8.79 -4.88 -16.10
N ILE A 79 -9.35 -5.28 -14.96
CA ILE A 79 -8.81 -6.36 -14.14
C ILE A 79 -8.95 -7.71 -14.85
N THR A 80 -10.08 -7.96 -15.49
CA THR A 80 -10.34 -9.22 -16.15
C THR A 80 -9.49 -9.43 -17.41
N LYS A 81 -8.99 -8.36 -18.00
CA LYS A 81 -8.12 -8.43 -19.18
C LYS A 81 -6.67 -8.75 -18.85
N ILE A 82 -6.30 -8.73 -17.60
CA ILE A 82 -4.92 -9.00 -17.17
C ILE A 82 -4.70 -10.50 -17.12
N LYS A 83 -3.73 -10.98 -17.90
CA LYS A 83 -3.33 -12.39 -17.88
C LYS A 83 -2.26 -12.59 -16.80
N TYR A 84 -2.48 -13.61 -15.99
CA TYR A 84 -1.58 -13.95 -14.89
C TYR A 84 -0.41 -14.81 -15.34
#